data_6124be1d0511bec6d79ef2c5b6f96134
#
_entry.id   6124be1d0511bec6d79ef2c5b6f96134
#
_cell.length_a   1.000
_cell.length_b   1.000
_cell.length_c   1.000
_cell.angle_alpha   90.00
_cell.angle_beta   90.00
_cell.angle_gamma   90.00
#
_symmetry.space_group_name_H-M   'P 1'
#
loop_
_entity.id
_entity.type
_entity.pdbx_description
1 polymer ?
#
loop_
_entity_poly.entity_id
_entity_poly.type
_entity_poly.pdbx_seq_one_letter_code
_entity_poly.pdbx_strand_id
1 'polypeptide(L)'
;MLPFRTFLLALVCLLPLGVFAAPDDGGPVYELRTYTAAPGRLPDVLARFRDHTIAIFKRHGMESVGYWVPTDAKDGAGGKLVYILRHPSREAAKKAWAEFRVDPEWQAVSKASEANGKIVVKTESVFLAPTDFSMLK
;
A
#
# COMPACT_ATOMS: atom_id res chain seq x y z
N MET A 1 27.72 -41.99 54.49
CA MET A 1 28.26 -40.80 53.77
C MET A 1 27.74 -40.85 52.33
N LEU A 2 26.68 -40.10 52.03
CA LEU A 2 26.18 -39.96 50.65
C LEU A 2 26.66 -38.61 50.08
N PRO A 3 27.13 -38.52 48.85
CA PRO A 3 27.49 -37.24 48.26
C PRO A 3 26.27 -36.54 47.67
N PHE A 4 26.13 -35.29 48.06
CA PHE A 4 25.14 -34.32 47.55
C PHE A 4 25.43 -34.05 46.04
N ARG A 5 24.51 -34.42 45.16
CA ARG A 5 24.52 -34.05 43.73
C ARG A 5 23.80 -32.70 43.59
N THR A 6 24.57 -31.65 43.39
CA THR A 6 24.08 -30.33 43.08
C THR A 6 23.53 -30.32 41.65
N PHE A 7 22.22 -30.23 41.48
CA PHE A 7 21.55 -29.96 40.18
C PHE A 7 21.68 -28.47 39.87
N LEU A 8 22.47 -28.13 38.88
CA LEU A 8 22.57 -26.79 38.31
C LEU A 8 21.41 -26.62 37.36
N LEU A 9 20.37 -25.86 37.76
CA LEU A 9 19.23 -25.48 36.92
C LEU A 9 19.70 -24.34 35.99
N ALA A 10 19.95 -24.66 34.71
CA ALA A 10 20.22 -23.66 33.70
C ALA A 10 18.90 -22.94 33.33
N LEU A 11 18.75 -21.71 33.82
CA LEU A 11 17.66 -20.82 33.47
C LEU A 11 17.89 -20.27 32.04
N VAL A 12 17.23 -20.87 31.05
CA VAL A 12 17.21 -20.37 29.67
C VAL A 12 16.28 -19.16 29.65
N CYS A 13 16.83 -17.94 29.67
CA CYS A 13 16.09 -16.72 29.40
C CYS A 13 15.74 -16.67 27.91
N LEU A 14 14.49 -17.03 27.55
CA LEU A 14 13.92 -16.67 26.25
C LEU A 14 13.69 -15.14 26.23
N LEU A 15 14.57 -14.43 25.55
CA LEU A 15 14.32 -13.03 25.19
C LEU A 15 13.26 -13.00 24.10
N PRO A 16 12.16 -12.22 24.26
CA PRO A 16 11.23 -12.05 23.17
C PRO A 16 11.92 -11.28 22.05
N LEU A 17 11.89 -11.86 20.83
CA LEU A 17 12.23 -11.09 19.62
C LEU A 17 11.23 -9.96 19.52
N GLY A 18 11.62 -8.77 19.95
CA GLY A 18 10.86 -7.57 19.73
C GLY A 18 10.71 -7.35 18.23
N VAL A 19 9.48 -7.34 17.75
CA VAL A 19 9.16 -6.82 16.43
C VAL A 19 9.50 -5.33 16.47
N PHE A 20 10.65 -4.95 15.92
CA PHE A 20 10.98 -3.54 15.68
C PHE A 20 10.03 -3.04 14.59
N ALA A 21 8.89 -2.48 14.98
CA ALA A 21 8.21 -1.53 14.14
C ALA A 21 9.15 -0.32 14.02
N ALA A 22 9.55 0.04 12.79
CA ALA A 22 10.29 1.29 12.58
C ALA A 22 9.46 2.43 13.16
N PRO A 23 10.05 3.38 13.91
CA PRO A 23 9.31 4.51 14.45
C PRO A 23 8.67 5.27 13.30
N ASP A 24 7.38 5.57 13.43
CA ASP A 24 6.69 6.54 12.59
C ASP A 24 7.19 7.93 13.01
N ASP A 25 8.32 8.33 12.45
CA ASP A 25 9.00 9.60 12.77
C ASP A 25 8.32 10.82 12.12
N GLY A 26 7.08 10.64 11.62
CA GLY A 26 6.27 11.71 11.05
C GLY A 26 6.77 12.26 9.72
N GLY A 27 7.78 11.62 9.12
CA GLY A 27 8.33 11.99 7.82
C GLY A 27 7.49 11.52 6.64
N PRO A 28 7.89 11.89 5.40
CA PRO A 28 7.18 11.47 4.19
C PRO A 28 7.24 9.95 4.03
N VAL A 29 6.12 9.39 3.57
CA VAL A 29 5.99 7.97 3.28
C VAL A 29 5.51 7.75 1.85
N TYR A 30 5.94 6.64 1.28
CA TYR A 30 5.50 6.20 -0.05
C TYR A 30 4.55 5.02 0.12
N GLU A 31 3.44 5.04 -0.59
CA GLU A 31 2.46 3.97 -0.59
C GLU A 31 2.49 3.27 -1.94
N LEU A 32 3.08 2.07 -1.97
CA LEU A 32 3.02 1.17 -3.13
C LEU A 32 1.68 0.47 -3.14
N ARG A 33 0.92 0.64 -4.22
CA ARG A 33 -0.38 0.00 -4.39
C ARG A 33 -0.38 -0.88 -5.63
N THR A 34 -0.99 -2.05 -5.48
CA THR A 34 -1.23 -2.97 -6.59
C THR A 34 -2.72 -3.25 -6.70
N TYR A 35 -3.29 -2.91 -7.85
CA TYR A 35 -4.66 -3.26 -8.20
C TYR A 35 -4.66 -4.45 -9.13
N THR A 36 -5.43 -5.49 -8.78
CA THR A 36 -5.73 -6.59 -9.70
C THR A 36 -7.09 -6.30 -10.33
N ALA A 37 -7.10 -6.13 -11.65
CA ALA A 37 -8.32 -5.94 -12.42
C ALA A 37 -9.10 -7.25 -12.56
N ALA A 38 -10.42 -7.15 -12.70
CA ALA A 38 -11.22 -8.29 -13.16
C ALA A 38 -10.76 -8.72 -14.58
N PRO A 39 -10.96 -9.98 -14.99
CA PRO A 39 -10.54 -10.46 -16.29
C PRO A 39 -10.98 -9.53 -17.43
N GLY A 40 -10.02 -9.06 -18.25
CA GLY A 40 -10.26 -8.15 -19.37
C GLY A 40 -10.59 -6.70 -19.00
N ARG A 41 -10.62 -6.33 -17.70
CA ARG A 41 -11.06 -5.01 -17.25
C ARG A 41 -9.91 -4.04 -16.92
N LEU A 42 -8.65 -4.42 -17.16
CA LEU A 42 -7.52 -3.50 -16.96
C LEU A 42 -7.65 -2.20 -17.78
N PRO A 43 -8.09 -2.20 -19.06
CA PRO A 43 -8.29 -0.97 -19.81
C PRO A 43 -9.27 0.00 -19.13
N ASP A 44 -10.34 -0.51 -18.49
CA ASP A 44 -11.31 0.32 -17.76
C ASP A 44 -10.68 0.91 -16.50
N VAL A 45 -9.85 0.14 -15.78
CA VAL A 45 -9.08 0.65 -14.62
C VAL A 45 -8.16 1.78 -15.06
N LEU A 46 -7.41 1.61 -16.15
CA LEU A 46 -6.49 2.62 -16.67
C LEU A 46 -7.23 3.89 -17.12
N ALA A 47 -8.37 3.74 -17.80
CA ALA A 47 -9.21 4.87 -18.20
C ALA A 47 -9.71 5.64 -16.98
N ARG A 48 -10.26 4.95 -15.96
CA ARG A 48 -10.73 5.57 -14.72
C ARG A 48 -9.61 6.37 -14.03
N PHE A 49 -8.39 5.83 -13.99
CA PHE A 49 -7.26 6.52 -13.40
C PHE A 49 -6.88 7.77 -14.19
N ARG A 50 -6.70 7.64 -15.51
CA ARG A 50 -6.30 8.73 -16.41
C ARG A 50 -7.30 9.88 -16.41
N ASP A 51 -8.58 9.54 -16.49
CA ASP A 51 -9.62 10.53 -16.75
C ASP A 51 -10.16 11.17 -15.46
N HIS A 52 -10.01 10.49 -14.30
CA HIS A 52 -10.63 10.94 -13.06
C HIS A 52 -9.74 10.78 -11.82
N THR A 53 -9.28 9.56 -11.51
CA THR A 53 -8.73 9.22 -10.19
C THR A 53 -7.52 10.05 -9.84
N ILE A 54 -6.60 10.29 -10.79
CA ILE A 54 -5.37 11.07 -10.58
C ILE A 54 -5.69 12.51 -10.15
N ALA A 55 -6.68 13.14 -10.79
CA ALA A 55 -7.09 14.50 -10.42
C ALA A 55 -7.71 14.54 -9.01
N ILE A 56 -8.50 13.52 -8.65
CA ILE A 56 -9.10 13.42 -7.32
C ILE A 56 -8.01 13.17 -6.26
N PHE A 57 -7.04 12.30 -6.52
CA PHE A 57 -5.88 12.11 -5.64
C PHE A 57 -5.17 13.42 -5.35
N LYS A 58 -4.84 14.19 -6.39
CA LYS A 58 -4.18 15.50 -6.25
C LYS A 58 -4.98 16.46 -5.37
N ARG A 59 -6.31 16.50 -5.52
CA ARG A 59 -7.20 17.35 -4.72
C ARG A 59 -7.15 17.00 -3.23
N HIS A 60 -6.96 15.73 -2.89
CA HIS A 60 -6.83 15.22 -1.52
C HIS A 60 -5.38 15.17 -1.02
N GLY A 61 -4.43 15.82 -1.70
CA GLY A 61 -3.04 15.89 -1.26
C GLY A 61 -2.24 14.60 -1.41
N MET A 62 -2.74 13.64 -2.20
CA MET A 62 -2.01 12.42 -2.56
C MET A 62 -1.16 12.69 -3.81
N GLU A 63 0.15 12.75 -3.65
CA GLU A 63 1.08 13.04 -4.73
C GLU A 63 1.41 11.77 -5.52
N SER A 64 1.17 11.79 -6.81
CA SER A 64 1.48 10.67 -7.71
C SER A 64 2.97 10.64 -8.04
N VAL A 65 3.65 9.53 -7.72
CA VAL A 65 5.03 9.27 -8.12
C VAL A 65 5.07 8.65 -9.50
N GLY A 66 4.22 7.64 -9.77
CA GLY A 66 4.13 7.00 -11.07
C GLY A 66 3.15 5.84 -11.09
N TYR A 67 2.88 5.35 -12.31
CA TYR A 67 1.92 4.28 -12.62
C TYR A 67 2.53 3.33 -13.63
N TRP A 68 2.45 2.02 -13.36
CA TRP A 68 3.06 0.98 -14.17
C TRP A 68 2.10 -0.18 -14.37
N VAL A 69 2.30 -0.91 -15.45
CA VAL A 69 1.68 -2.22 -15.70
C VAL A 69 2.79 -3.25 -15.88
N PRO A 70 2.67 -4.47 -15.32
CA PRO A 70 3.64 -5.53 -15.56
C PRO A 70 3.70 -5.89 -17.06
N THR A 71 4.90 -6.24 -17.53
CA THR A 71 5.14 -6.65 -18.93
C THR A 71 5.10 -8.17 -19.10
N ASP A 72 5.38 -8.92 -18.03
CA ASP A 72 5.49 -10.38 -18.07
C ASP A 72 4.23 -11.06 -17.53
N ALA A 73 3.77 -12.11 -18.18
CA ALA A 73 2.58 -12.86 -17.80
C ALA A 73 2.67 -13.41 -16.36
N LYS A 74 3.84 -13.90 -15.93
CA LYS A 74 4.07 -14.40 -14.57
C LYS A 74 3.86 -13.34 -13.49
N ASP A 75 4.04 -12.06 -13.82
CA ASP A 75 3.90 -10.93 -12.90
C ASP A 75 2.52 -10.27 -12.98
N GLY A 76 1.67 -10.75 -13.92
CA GLY A 76 0.28 -10.31 -14.09
C GLY A 76 0.09 -9.26 -15.19
N ALA A 77 0.88 -9.33 -16.28
CA ALA A 77 0.66 -8.51 -17.47
C ALA A 77 -0.79 -8.61 -17.94
N GLY A 78 -1.36 -7.46 -18.32
CA GLY A 78 -2.76 -7.38 -18.76
C GLY A 78 -3.80 -7.43 -17.65
N GLY A 79 -3.40 -7.63 -16.37
CA GLY A 79 -4.31 -7.77 -15.26
C GLY A 79 -4.01 -6.87 -14.04
N LYS A 80 -2.89 -6.16 -14.02
CA LYS A 80 -2.50 -5.36 -12.87
C LYS A 80 -2.12 -3.93 -13.22
N LEU A 81 -2.48 -3.00 -12.33
CA LEU A 81 -1.93 -1.66 -12.25
C LEU A 81 -1.16 -1.52 -10.95
N VAL A 82 0.11 -1.11 -11.04
CA VAL A 82 0.98 -0.81 -9.91
C VAL A 82 1.22 0.70 -9.88
N TYR A 83 1.12 1.33 -8.72
CA TYR A 83 1.40 2.76 -8.61
C TYR A 83 1.93 3.12 -7.24
N ILE A 84 2.59 4.27 -7.15
CA ILE A 84 3.15 4.80 -5.92
C ILE A 84 2.59 6.20 -5.69
N LEU A 85 2.09 6.42 -4.47
CA LEU A 85 1.73 7.73 -3.95
C LEU A 85 2.74 8.15 -2.89
N ARG A 86 3.06 9.45 -2.84
CA ARG A 86 3.79 10.07 -1.74
C ARG A 86 2.82 10.79 -0.83
N HIS A 87 2.97 10.60 0.46
CA HIS A 87 2.21 11.29 1.49
C HIS A 87 3.18 12.03 2.44
N PRO A 88 2.81 13.21 2.98
CA PRO A 88 3.64 13.93 3.95
C PRO A 88 3.92 13.11 5.22
N SER A 89 3.00 12.21 5.61
CA SER A 89 3.12 11.30 6.76
C SER A 89 2.09 10.16 6.66
N ARG A 90 2.20 9.18 7.53
CA ARG A 90 1.19 8.11 7.69
C ARG A 90 -0.18 8.67 8.07
N GLU A 91 -0.22 9.65 8.97
CA GLU A 91 -1.47 10.30 9.38
C GLU A 91 -2.10 11.09 8.23
N ALA A 92 -1.29 11.79 7.43
CA ALA A 92 -1.77 12.48 6.24
C ALA A 92 -2.36 11.49 5.22
N ALA A 93 -1.72 10.33 5.01
CA ALA A 93 -2.25 9.27 4.16
C ALA A 93 -3.60 8.76 4.65
N LYS A 94 -3.73 8.47 5.94
CA LYS A 94 -4.98 8.02 6.55
C LYS A 94 -6.12 9.03 6.35
N LYS A 95 -5.84 10.31 6.59
CA LYS A 95 -6.81 11.39 6.37
C LYS A 95 -7.20 11.50 4.90
N ALA A 96 -6.23 11.57 4.00
CA ALA A 96 -6.46 11.70 2.56
C ALA A 96 -7.32 10.54 2.00
N TRP A 97 -7.06 9.31 2.40
CA TRP A 97 -7.87 8.16 2.02
C TRP A 97 -9.28 8.20 2.60
N ALA A 98 -9.46 8.70 3.84
CA ALA A 98 -10.79 8.87 4.41
C ALA A 98 -11.62 9.88 3.62
N GLU A 99 -11.04 11.02 3.28
CA GLU A 99 -11.67 12.08 2.48
C GLU A 99 -11.97 11.62 1.06
N PHE A 100 -11.02 10.95 0.40
CA PHE A 100 -11.19 10.39 -0.93
C PHE A 100 -12.38 9.42 -1.01
N ARG A 101 -12.54 8.52 -0.04
CA ARG A 101 -13.63 7.53 -0.06
C ARG A 101 -15.03 8.15 -0.01
N VAL A 102 -15.17 9.32 0.59
CA VAL A 102 -16.46 10.02 0.71
C VAL A 102 -16.62 11.17 -0.30
N ASP A 103 -15.61 11.38 -1.14
CA ASP A 103 -15.67 12.40 -2.19
C ASP A 103 -16.80 12.08 -3.18
N PRO A 104 -17.76 13.02 -3.41
CA PRO A 104 -18.91 12.76 -4.27
C PRO A 104 -18.53 12.45 -5.73
N GLU A 105 -17.46 13.09 -6.25
CA GLU A 105 -16.99 12.83 -7.61
C GLU A 105 -16.41 11.42 -7.69
N TRP A 106 -15.59 11.01 -6.69
CA TRP A 106 -15.09 9.64 -6.65
C TRP A 106 -16.23 8.62 -6.60
N GLN A 107 -17.22 8.84 -5.76
CA GLN A 107 -18.37 7.92 -5.66
C GLN A 107 -19.12 7.80 -6.98
N ALA A 108 -19.34 8.93 -7.69
CA ALA A 108 -19.98 8.92 -9.00
C ALA A 108 -19.13 8.18 -10.05
N VAL A 109 -17.82 8.45 -10.10
CA VAL A 109 -16.87 7.81 -11.01
C VAL A 109 -16.79 6.31 -10.74
N SER A 110 -16.65 5.91 -9.48
CA SER A 110 -16.61 4.50 -9.08
C SER A 110 -17.87 3.77 -9.51
N LYS A 111 -19.03 4.31 -9.20
CA LYS A 111 -20.32 3.74 -9.59
C LYS A 111 -20.46 3.62 -11.12
N ALA A 112 -20.13 4.66 -11.86
CA ALA A 112 -20.22 4.65 -13.32
C ALA A 112 -19.28 3.62 -13.95
N SER A 113 -18.02 3.53 -13.49
CA SER A 113 -17.03 2.59 -14.01
C SER A 113 -17.36 1.12 -13.70
N GLU A 114 -18.17 0.87 -12.68
CA GLU A 114 -18.56 -0.47 -12.24
C GLU A 114 -20.02 -0.82 -12.59
N ALA A 115 -20.69 -0.03 -13.44
CA ALA A 115 -22.07 -0.28 -13.86
C ALA A 115 -22.29 -1.67 -14.48
N ASN A 116 -21.24 -2.22 -15.13
CA ASN A 116 -21.22 -3.55 -15.73
C ASN A 116 -20.38 -4.56 -14.93
N GLY A 117 -20.31 -4.40 -13.61
CA GLY A 117 -19.57 -5.24 -12.70
C GLY A 117 -18.24 -4.62 -12.24
N LYS A 118 -17.67 -5.22 -11.21
CA LYS A 118 -16.40 -4.74 -10.64
C LYS A 118 -15.27 -4.72 -11.66
N ILE A 119 -14.49 -3.66 -11.66
CA ILE A 119 -13.29 -3.56 -12.49
C ILE A 119 -12.01 -3.85 -11.69
N VAL A 120 -12.03 -3.70 -10.36
CA VAL A 120 -10.93 -4.07 -9.45
C VAL A 120 -11.41 -5.15 -8.49
N VAL A 121 -10.73 -6.30 -8.49
CA VAL A 121 -11.09 -7.46 -7.64
C VAL A 121 -10.20 -7.59 -6.42
N LYS A 122 -8.99 -7.01 -6.43
CA LYS A 122 -8.06 -7.01 -5.30
C LYS A 122 -7.27 -5.71 -5.26
N THR A 123 -7.05 -5.20 -4.07
CA THR A 123 -6.17 -4.06 -3.80
C THR A 123 -5.17 -4.46 -2.71
N GLU A 124 -3.90 -4.23 -2.98
CA GLU A 124 -2.80 -4.41 -2.03
C GLU A 124 -2.13 -3.06 -1.79
N SER A 125 -1.66 -2.82 -0.57
CA SER A 125 -1.00 -1.58 -0.18
C SER A 125 0.15 -1.88 0.77
N VAL A 126 1.32 -1.30 0.49
CA VAL A 126 2.52 -1.37 1.33
C VAL A 126 3.05 0.04 1.51
N PHE A 127 3.26 0.44 2.76
CA PHE A 127 3.93 1.70 3.06
C PHE A 127 5.43 1.52 3.16
N LEU A 128 6.17 2.43 2.57
CA LEU A 128 7.62 2.41 2.44
C LEU A 128 8.19 3.72 3.00
N ALA A 129 9.22 3.64 3.83
CA ALA A 129 10.02 4.79 4.21
C ALA A 129 11.23 4.90 3.26
N PRO A 130 11.60 6.11 2.80
CA PRO A 130 12.81 6.27 2.02
C PRO A 130 14.05 5.98 2.87
N THR A 131 15.04 5.32 2.28
CA THR A 131 16.36 5.13 2.90
C THR A 131 17.18 6.43 2.82
N ASP A 132 18.27 6.51 3.59
CA ASP A 132 19.21 7.66 3.55
C ASP A 132 19.86 7.85 2.17
N PHE A 133 20.00 6.79 1.39
CA PHE A 133 20.53 6.79 0.01
C PHE A 133 19.43 6.82 -1.08
N SER A 134 18.15 6.95 -0.71
CA SER A 134 17.08 7.07 -1.71
C SER A 134 17.15 8.42 -2.44
N MET A 135 16.92 8.40 -3.75
CA MET A 135 16.82 9.61 -4.58
C MET A 135 15.50 10.36 -4.33
N LEU A 136 14.47 9.64 -3.87
CA LEU A 136 13.18 10.20 -3.48
C LEU A 136 13.12 10.30 -1.95
N LYS A 137 12.85 11.50 -1.45
CA LYS A 137 12.76 11.80 0.00
C LYS A 137 11.37 12.31 0.35
#